data_b0c315fd2fb1f4d1f6000654452221d3
#
_entry.id   b0c315fd2fb1f4d1f6000654452221d3
#
_cell.length_a   1.000
_cell.length_b   1.000
_cell.length_c   1.000
_cell.angle_alpha   90.00
_cell.angle_beta   90.00
_cell.angle_gamma   90.00
#
_symmetry.space_group_name_H-M   'P 1'
#
loop_
_entity.id
_entity.type
_entity.pdbx_description
1 polymer ?
#
loop_
_entity_poly.entity_id
_entity_poly.type
_entity_poly.pdbx_seq_one_letter_code
_entity_poly.pdbx_strand_id
1 'polypeptide(L)'
;MYVGVHGGSPSGDAGFHEVAERYEIWRHRWVSAIGKDPSRNAPELLDGSLWFHNGYPYPDWTAEVIRPSQFGYLVLSATTERRISPLVAVEAVFSRLEDAGKHILILVGDMLRLECKLEPVYRQWQRYGISAALQKSVADQQVAEFIATYNGVSRDVVERFMHKYSVRAMPSSYAHLSSSDEPTSRVLTMSYDELDATLAEGLNVAG
;
A
#
# COMPACT_ATOMS: atom_id res chain seq x y z
N MET A 1 11.95 22.42 28.74
CA MET A 1 13.16 21.62 28.55
C MET A 1 12.68 20.26 27.99
N TYR A 2 12.55 20.15 26.66
CA TYR A 2 12.10 18.92 25.99
C TYR A 2 13.35 18.12 25.58
N VAL A 3 13.52 16.95 26.19
CA VAL A 3 14.56 16.00 25.81
C VAL A 3 13.99 15.14 24.69
N GLY A 4 14.46 15.36 23.47
CA GLY A 4 14.15 14.53 22.31
C GLY A 4 14.87 13.18 22.44
N VAL A 5 14.11 12.10 22.51
CA VAL A 5 14.63 10.74 22.34
C VAL A 5 14.48 10.37 20.87
N HIS A 6 15.50 10.63 20.07
CA HIS A 6 15.64 10.02 18.75
C HIS A 6 16.25 8.63 18.92
N GLY A 7 15.40 7.62 18.95
CA GLY A 7 15.78 6.22 18.92
C GLY A 7 15.12 5.52 17.73
N GLY A 8 15.49 5.88 16.50
CA GLY A 8 15.12 5.13 15.30
C GLY A 8 15.88 3.80 15.30
N SER A 9 15.19 2.67 15.30
CA SER A 9 15.81 1.35 15.13
C SER A 9 16.39 1.24 13.71
N PRO A 10 17.67 0.90 13.54
CA PRO A 10 18.32 0.80 12.22
C PRO A 10 17.71 -0.25 11.28
N SER A 11 16.87 -1.15 11.76
CA SER A 11 16.16 -2.16 10.95
C SER A 11 14.95 -1.59 10.21
N GLY A 12 14.34 -0.51 10.68
CA GLY A 12 13.18 0.14 10.02
C GLY A 12 13.57 0.86 8.74
N ASP A 13 14.71 1.55 8.76
CA ASP A 13 15.18 2.34 7.61
C ASP A 13 15.59 1.46 6.42
N ALA A 14 16.22 0.31 6.68
CA ALA A 14 16.61 -0.63 5.62
C ALA A 14 15.41 -1.22 4.88
N GLY A 15 14.33 -1.53 5.59
CA GLY A 15 13.11 -2.05 4.96
C GLY A 15 12.38 -1.01 4.12
N PHE A 16 12.32 0.25 4.56
CA PHE A 16 11.75 1.33 3.76
C PHE A 16 12.57 1.61 2.51
N HIS A 17 13.88 1.47 2.58
CA HIS A 17 14.76 1.64 1.43
C HIS A 17 14.46 0.59 0.35
N GLU A 18 14.29 -0.69 0.71
CA GLU A 18 13.91 -1.73 -0.24
C GLU A 18 12.57 -1.42 -0.93
N VAL A 19 11.53 -1.01 -0.17
CA VAL A 19 10.24 -0.62 -0.74
C VAL A 19 10.40 0.55 -1.72
N ALA A 20 11.18 1.57 -1.34
CA ALA A 20 11.43 2.74 -2.17
C ALA A 20 12.17 2.37 -3.47
N GLU A 21 13.20 1.53 -3.41
CA GLU A 21 13.93 1.04 -4.59
C GLU A 21 13.01 0.27 -5.55
N ARG A 22 12.18 -0.63 -5.02
CA ARG A 22 11.21 -1.39 -5.81
C ARG A 22 10.20 -0.47 -6.50
N TYR A 23 9.74 0.56 -5.81
CA TYR A 23 8.84 1.56 -6.38
C TYR A 23 9.51 2.36 -7.50
N GLU A 24 10.77 2.76 -7.34
CA GLU A 24 11.54 3.47 -8.38
C GLU A 24 11.74 2.61 -9.64
N ILE A 25 11.95 1.30 -9.50
CA ILE A 25 12.00 0.39 -10.66
C ILE A 25 10.70 0.50 -11.47
N TRP A 26 9.53 0.56 -10.83
CA TRP A 26 8.25 0.72 -11.52
C TRP A 26 8.08 2.10 -12.14
N ARG A 27 8.59 3.16 -11.53
CA ARG A 27 8.63 4.48 -12.13
C ARG A 27 9.50 4.51 -13.40
N HIS A 28 10.67 3.88 -13.36
CA HIS A 28 11.53 3.75 -14.54
C HIS A 28 10.87 2.93 -15.65
N ARG A 29 10.19 1.83 -15.31
CA ARG A 29 9.40 1.06 -16.28
C ARG A 29 8.31 1.91 -16.93
N TRP A 30 7.67 2.78 -16.14
CA TRP A 30 6.68 3.72 -16.66
C TRP A 30 7.29 4.64 -17.73
N VAL A 31 8.42 5.29 -17.42
CA VAL A 31 9.13 6.15 -18.39
C VAL A 31 9.50 5.38 -19.65
N SER A 32 10.02 4.16 -19.51
CA SER A 32 10.41 3.30 -20.64
C SER A 32 9.22 2.90 -21.51
N ALA A 33 8.07 2.60 -20.93
CA ALA A 33 6.89 2.14 -21.67
C ALA A 33 6.09 3.30 -22.30
N ILE A 34 5.97 4.43 -21.61
CA ILE A 34 5.08 5.55 -21.99
C ILE A 34 5.85 6.71 -22.61
N GLY A 35 7.16 6.82 -22.37
CA GLY A 35 7.99 7.93 -22.84
C GLY A 35 7.76 9.25 -22.11
N LYS A 36 7.10 9.24 -20.96
CA LYS A 36 6.81 10.40 -20.11
C LYS A 36 6.97 10.04 -18.64
N ASP A 37 7.35 11.02 -17.83
CA ASP A 37 7.36 10.84 -16.38
C ASP A 37 5.92 10.57 -15.87
N PRO A 38 5.76 9.63 -14.93
CA PRO A 38 4.50 9.44 -14.25
C PRO A 38 4.17 10.68 -13.38
N SER A 39 2.88 10.93 -13.15
CA SER A 39 2.44 11.93 -12.16
C SER A 39 2.83 11.57 -10.73
N ARG A 40 3.22 10.32 -10.51
CA ARG A 40 3.71 9.80 -9.22
C ARG A 40 5.16 10.21 -9.01
N ASN A 41 5.41 10.92 -7.90
CA ASN A 41 6.73 11.39 -7.51
C ASN A 41 7.62 10.24 -7.03
N ALA A 42 8.93 10.51 -6.90
CA ALA A 42 9.84 9.65 -6.17
C ALA A 42 9.37 9.47 -4.71
N PRO A 43 9.56 8.28 -4.12
CA PRO A 43 9.19 8.08 -2.72
C PRO A 43 10.09 8.90 -1.79
N GLU A 44 9.52 9.43 -0.71
CA GLU A 44 10.22 10.26 0.26
C GLU A 44 10.04 9.70 1.67
N LEU A 45 11.13 9.59 2.44
CA LEU A 45 11.09 9.23 3.84
C LEU A 45 10.96 10.51 4.69
N LEU A 46 9.78 10.75 5.26
CA LEU A 46 9.48 11.92 6.08
C LEU A 46 8.91 11.47 7.42
N ASP A 47 9.51 11.96 8.51
CA ASP A 47 9.06 11.69 9.90
C ASP A 47 8.80 10.19 10.19
N GLY A 48 9.71 9.32 9.72
CA GLY A 48 9.62 7.87 9.91
C GLY A 48 8.49 7.19 9.13
N SER A 49 7.95 7.86 8.11
CA SER A 49 6.92 7.35 7.19
C SER A 49 7.40 7.46 5.76
N LEU A 50 7.10 6.46 4.93
CA LEU A 50 7.44 6.45 3.51
C LEU A 50 6.26 6.98 2.70
N TRP A 51 6.46 8.08 1.98
CA TRP A 51 5.45 8.80 1.22
C TRP A 51 5.60 8.56 -0.28
N PHE A 52 4.48 8.35 -0.94
CA PHE A 52 4.36 8.13 -2.39
C PHE A 52 3.39 9.18 -2.95
N HIS A 53 3.89 10.37 -3.20
CA HIS A 53 3.09 11.48 -3.70
C HIS A 53 2.66 11.28 -5.16
N ASN A 54 1.50 11.84 -5.51
CA ASN A 54 0.99 11.90 -6.86
C ASN A 54 0.51 13.33 -7.14
N GLY A 55 1.14 13.98 -8.12
CA GLY A 55 0.83 15.36 -8.50
C GLY A 55 1.47 16.45 -7.62
N TYR A 56 2.29 16.09 -6.63
CA TYR A 56 3.03 17.05 -5.78
C TYR A 56 4.11 17.77 -6.60
N PRO A 57 4.38 19.10 -6.40
CA PRO A 57 3.84 19.98 -5.35
C PRO A 57 2.60 20.79 -5.77
N TYR A 58 1.93 20.45 -6.86
CA TYR A 58 0.78 21.18 -7.35
C TYR A 58 -0.44 21.04 -6.41
N PRO A 59 -1.41 21.98 -6.44
CA PRO A 59 -2.66 21.84 -5.69
C PRO A 59 -3.37 20.50 -6.00
N ASP A 60 -4.14 20.03 -5.04
CA ASP A 60 -4.93 18.79 -5.16
C ASP A 60 -4.11 17.50 -5.32
N TRP A 61 -2.86 17.48 -4.81
CA TRP A 61 -2.05 16.25 -4.76
C TRP A 61 -2.68 15.20 -3.83
N THR A 62 -2.40 13.95 -4.15
CA THR A 62 -2.68 12.80 -3.29
C THR A 62 -1.40 12.09 -2.92
N ALA A 63 -1.43 11.25 -1.88
CA ALA A 63 -0.33 10.35 -1.56
C ALA A 63 -0.85 9.08 -0.90
N GLU A 64 -0.14 7.99 -1.11
CA GLU A 64 -0.14 6.84 -0.23
C GLU A 64 1.03 6.96 0.74
N VAL A 65 0.85 6.50 1.98
CA VAL A 65 1.88 6.60 3.02
C VAL A 65 1.97 5.29 3.78
N ILE A 66 3.17 4.75 3.92
CA ILE A 66 3.42 3.61 4.84
C ILE A 66 3.99 4.17 6.13
N ARG A 67 3.31 3.90 7.25
CA ARG A 67 3.69 4.36 8.59
C ARG A 67 3.74 3.22 9.59
N PRO A 68 4.81 3.08 10.39
CA PRO A 68 4.86 2.12 11.49
C PRO A 68 3.80 2.43 12.54
N SER A 69 3.26 1.38 13.17
CA SER A 69 2.29 1.49 14.26
C SER A 69 2.42 0.31 15.23
N GLN A 70 1.67 0.34 16.31
CA GLN A 70 1.56 -0.80 17.24
C GLN A 70 0.89 -2.04 16.61
N PHE A 71 0.21 -1.89 15.48
CA PHE A 71 -0.47 -2.97 14.75
C PHE A 71 0.35 -3.48 13.54
N GLY A 72 1.59 -3.01 13.39
CA GLY A 72 2.44 -3.23 12.22
C GLY A 72 2.55 -1.96 11.37
N TYR A 73 2.19 -2.01 10.10
CA TYR A 73 2.33 -0.91 9.16
C TYR A 73 0.96 -0.45 8.63
N LEU A 74 0.67 0.82 8.85
CA LEU A 74 -0.51 1.46 8.28
C LEU A 74 -0.21 1.84 6.83
N VAL A 75 -1.15 1.59 5.95
CA VAL A 75 -1.23 2.26 4.66
C VAL A 75 -2.29 3.34 4.78
N LEU A 76 -1.87 4.58 4.55
CA LEU A 76 -2.72 5.76 4.66
C LEU A 76 -2.92 6.36 3.28
N SER A 77 -4.10 6.90 3.02
CA SER A 77 -4.32 7.86 1.95
C SER A 77 -4.20 9.28 2.50
N ALA A 78 -3.59 10.18 1.73
CA ALA A 78 -3.54 11.59 2.03
C ALA A 78 -3.97 12.40 0.80
N THR A 79 -4.75 13.45 0.98
CA THR A 79 -5.21 14.32 -0.12
C THR A 79 -5.35 15.76 0.33
N THR A 80 -4.97 16.69 -0.55
CA THR A 80 -5.20 18.12 -0.37
C THR A 80 -6.36 18.64 -1.24
N GLU A 81 -7.11 17.75 -1.90
CA GLU A 81 -8.20 18.15 -2.78
C GLU A 81 -9.16 19.10 -2.05
N ARG A 82 -9.29 20.35 -2.58
CA ARG A 82 -10.11 21.44 -2.03
C ARG A 82 -9.81 21.77 -0.56
N ARG A 83 -8.58 21.55 -0.09
CA ARG A 83 -8.17 21.75 1.31
C ARG A 83 -6.82 22.45 1.41
N ILE A 84 -6.64 23.19 2.51
CA ILE A 84 -5.36 23.81 2.85
C ILE A 84 -4.43 22.80 3.55
N SER A 85 -5.01 21.90 4.36
CA SER A 85 -4.27 20.85 5.07
C SER A 85 -4.68 19.47 4.54
N PRO A 86 -3.74 18.50 4.43
CA PRO A 86 -4.06 17.16 3.99
C PRO A 86 -5.11 16.50 4.88
N LEU A 87 -6.11 15.88 4.27
CA LEU A 87 -6.93 14.87 4.94
C LEU A 87 -6.18 13.55 4.84
N VAL A 88 -6.01 12.89 5.97
CA VAL A 88 -5.31 11.60 6.05
C VAL A 88 -6.27 10.55 6.64
N ALA A 89 -6.37 9.39 5.98
CA ALA A 89 -7.20 8.29 6.41
C ALA A 89 -6.42 6.96 6.38
N VAL A 90 -6.72 6.03 7.30
CA VAL A 90 -6.20 4.67 7.28
C VAL A 90 -7.01 3.85 6.29
N GLU A 91 -6.34 3.33 5.27
CA GLU A 91 -6.93 2.46 4.25
C GLU A 91 -6.70 0.97 4.53
N ALA A 92 -5.51 0.64 5.04
CA ALA A 92 -5.14 -0.74 5.34
C ALA A 92 -4.14 -0.83 6.50
N VAL A 93 -4.04 -2.02 7.10
CA VAL A 93 -3.02 -2.34 8.12
C VAL A 93 -2.37 -3.66 7.74
N PHE A 94 -1.04 -3.70 7.70
CA PHE A 94 -0.27 -4.90 7.40
C PHE A 94 0.62 -5.27 8.57
N SER A 95 0.75 -6.55 8.87
CA SER A 95 1.67 -7.03 9.90
C SER A 95 3.14 -6.87 9.50
N ARG A 96 3.44 -6.80 8.20
CA ARG A 96 4.80 -6.74 7.64
C ARG A 96 4.95 -5.56 6.67
N LEU A 97 6.09 -4.89 6.73
CA LEU A 97 6.43 -3.79 5.82
C LEU A 97 6.46 -4.25 4.35
N GLU A 98 7.03 -5.41 4.10
CA GLU A 98 7.10 -6.03 2.78
C GLU A 98 5.71 -6.13 2.13
N ASP A 99 4.70 -6.57 2.88
CA ASP A 99 3.33 -6.74 2.38
C ASP A 99 2.65 -5.39 2.11
N ALA A 100 2.88 -4.39 2.97
CA ALA A 100 2.47 -3.01 2.74
C ALA A 100 3.13 -2.42 1.47
N GLY A 101 4.43 -2.67 1.29
CA GLY A 101 5.17 -2.27 0.08
C GLY A 101 4.60 -2.91 -1.18
N LYS A 102 4.35 -4.22 -1.18
CA LYS A 102 3.73 -4.93 -2.30
C LYS A 102 2.34 -4.37 -2.64
N HIS A 103 1.54 -4.00 -1.63
CA HIS A 103 0.25 -3.34 -1.84
C HIS A 103 0.40 -2.01 -2.61
N ILE A 104 1.39 -1.19 -2.25
CA ILE A 104 1.68 0.06 -2.99
C ILE A 104 2.16 -0.22 -4.42
N LEU A 105 2.96 -1.27 -4.63
CA LEU A 105 3.44 -1.63 -5.98
C LEU A 105 2.30 -2.04 -6.92
N ILE A 106 1.23 -2.65 -6.42
CA ILE A 106 0.04 -2.94 -7.23
C ILE A 106 -0.54 -1.65 -7.80
N LEU A 107 -0.63 -0.58 -7.01
CA LEU A 107 -1.22 0.68 -7.45
C LEU A 107 -0.44 1.28 -8.62
N VAL A 108 0.89 1.33 -8.56
CA VAL A 108 1.70 1.88 -9.65
C VAL A 108 1.76 0.92 -10.85
N GLY A 109 1.87 -0.38 -10.60
CA GLY A 109 1.92 -1.39 -11.66
C GLY A 109 0.61 -1.46 -12.45
N ASP A 110 -0.54 -1.48 -11.76
CA ASP A 110 -1.84 -1.51 -12.41
C ASP A 110 -2.17 -0.22 -13.17
N MET A 111 -1.72 0.94 -12.68
CA MET A 111 -1.82 2.18 -13.45
C MET A 111 -1.02 2.11 -14.75
N LEU A 112 0.23 1.60 -14.71
CA LEU A 112 1.04 1.41 -15.91
C LEU A 112 0.36 0.43 -16.88
N ARG A 113 -0.18 -0.68 -16.38
CA ARG A 113 -0.93 -1.64 -17.20
C ARG A 113 -2.12 -1.00 -17.91
N LEU A 114 -2.88 -0.15 -17.22
CA LEU A 114 -4.00 0.61 -17.82
C LEU A 114 -3.52 1.53 -18.93
N GLU A 115 -2.43 2.28 -18.74
CA GLU A 115 -1.83 3.12 -19.79
C GLU A 115 -1.37 2.30 -21.01
N CYS A 116 -0.84 1.10 -20.76
CA CYS A 116 -0.47 0.15 -21.80
C CYS A 116 -1.66 -0.64 -22.39
N LYS A 117 -2.90 -0.33 -22.00
CA LYS A 117 -4.14 -1.02 -22.42
C LYS A 117 -4.18 -2.50 -22.03
N LEU A 118 -3.49 -2.86 -20.96
CA LEU A 118 -3.53 -4.17 -20.35
C LEU A 118 -4.54 -4.20 -19.22
N GLU A 119 -5.09 -5.39 -18.96
CA GLU A 119 -5.97 -5.56 -17.83
C GLU A 119 -5.20 -5.43 -16.50
N PRO A 120 -5.68 -4.62 -15.51
CA PRO A 120 -5.11 -4.56 -14.18
C PRO A 120 -5.07 -5.92 -13.50
N VAL A 121 -3.99 -6.22 -12.80
CA VAL A 121 -3.83 -7.44 -12.00
C VAL A 121 -4.91 -7.52 -10.91
N TYR A 122 -5.26 -6.39 -10.31
CA TYR A 122 -6.37 -6.27 -9.37
C TYR A 122 -7.67 -6.88 -9.93
N ARG A 123 -8.06 -6.57 -11.19
CA ARG A 123 -9.27 -7.12 -11.82
C ARG A 123 -9.17 -8.61 -12.08
N GLN A 124 -7.99 -9.10 -12.46
CA GLN A 124 -7.75 -10.52 -12.62
C GLN A 124 -7.93 -11.25 -11.28
N TRP A 125 -7.33 -10.72 -10.22
CA TRP A 125 -7.45 -11.30 -8.88
C TRP A 125 -8.87 -11.25 -8.33
N GLN A 126 -9.62 -10.19 -8.63
CA GLN A 126 -11.02 -10.07 -8.24
C GLN A 126 -11.86 -11.23 -8.81
N ARG A 127 -11.60 -11.66 -10.05
CA ARG A 127 -12.30 -12.82 -10.65
C ARG A 127 -11.92 -14.15 -10.00
N TYR A 128 -10.70 -14.28 -9.53
CA TYR A 128 -10.23 -15.51 -8.87
C TYR A 128 -10.68 -15.62 -7.40
N GLY A 129 -11.17 -14.55 -6.81
CA GLY A 129 -11.53 -14.49 -5.39
C GLY A 129 -10.33 -14.66 -4.45
N ILE A 130 -10.61 -14.97 -3.20
CA ILE A 130 -9.59 -15.14 -2.16
C ILE A 130 -8.73 -16.37 -2.45
N SER A 131 -7.39 -16.23 -2.29
CA SER A 131 -6.48 -17.37 -2.38
C SER A 131 -6.81 -18.42 -1.34
N ALA A 132 -6.76 -19.72 -1.73
CA ALA A 132 -6.97 -20.84 -0.81
C ALA A 132 -5.94 -20.88 0.34
N ALA A 133 -4.76 -20.24 0.17
CA ALA A 133 -3.74 -20.10 1.20
C ALA A 133 -4.11 -19.05 2.27
N LEU A 134 -5.16 -18.26 2.05
CA LEU A 134 -5.61 -17.22 2.96
C LEU A 134 -6.86 -17.65 3.74
N GLN A 135 -7.03 -17.05 4.90
CA GLN A 135 -8.24 -17.10 5.70
C GLN A 135 -8.77 -15.67 5.88
N LYS A 136 -10.05 -15.47 5.60
CA LYS A 136 -10.77 -14.23 5.90
C LYS A 136 -11.50 -14.36 7.23
N SER A 137 -11.46 -13.33 8.05
CA SER A 137 -12.20 -13.18 9.29
C SER A 137 -12.64 -11.74 9.50
N VAL A 138 -13.43 -11.48 10.54
CA VAL A 138 -13.73 -10.12 10.99
C VAL A 138 -12.43 -9.40 11.39
N ALA A 139 -12.40 -8.09 11.27
CA ALA A 139 -11.26 -7.28 11.72
C ALA A 139 -11.05 -7.44 13.24
N ASP A 140 -9.80 -7.40 13.68
CA ASP A 140 -9.47 -7.41 15.10
C ASP A 140 -10.08 -6.17 15.78
N GLN A 141 -10.74 -6.38 16.93
CA GLN A 141 -11.47 -5.32 17.62
C GLN A 141 -10.65 -4.05 17.87
N GLN A 142 -9.40 -4.21 18.34
CA GLN A 142 -8.51 -3.07 18.62
C GLN A 142 -8.13 -2.32 17.35
N VAL A 143 -7.93 -3.02 16.24
CA VAL A 143 -7.63 -2.41 14.93
C VAL A 143 -8.86 -1.66 14.41
N ALA A 144 -10.05 -2.26 14.50
CA ALA A 144 -11.29 -1.62 14.07
C ALA A 144 -11.59 -0.34 14.86
N GLU A 145 -11.40 -0.36 16.17
CA GLU A 145 -11.59 0.81 17.04
C GLU A 145 -10.55 1.91 16.75
N PHE A 146 -9.29 1.53 16.53
CA PHE A 146 -8.24 2.46 16.13
C PHE A 146 -8.57 3.17 14.81
N ILE A 147 -8.93 2.40 13.77
CA ILE A 147 -9.28 2.94 12.45
C ILE A 147 -10.52 3.84 12.54
N ALA A 148 -11.55 3.42 13.28
CA ALA A 148 -12.75 4.22 13.49
C ALA A 148 -12.42 5.58 14.10
N THR A 149 -11.60 5.59 15.16
CA THR A 149 -11.16 6.81 15.83
C THR A 149 -10.31 7.68 14.92
N TYR A 150 -9.35 7.08 14.20
CA TYR A 150 -8.42 7.80 13.33
C TYR A 150 -9.15 8.46 12.15
N ASN A 151 -10.06 7.73 11.52
CA ASN A 151 -10.81 8.19 10.34
C ASN A 151 -12.06 9.01 10.69
N GLY A 152 -12.42 9.12 11.99
CA GLY A 152 -13.62 9.86 12.42
C GLY A 152 -14.94 9.21 11.98
N VAL A 153 -14.98 7.88 11.87
CA VAL A 153 -16.17 7.10 11.50
C VAL A 153 -16.64 6.20 12.63
N SER A 154 -17.85 5.65 12.56
CA SER A 154 -18.29 4.71 13.57
C SER A 154 -17.59 3.35 13.43
N ARG A 155 -17.39 2.67 14.56
CA ARG A 155 -16.81 1.32 14.59
C ARG A 155 -17.61 0.34 13.75
N ASP A 156 -18.95 0.41 13.77
CA ASP A 156 -19.82 -0.47 12.99
C ASP A 156 -19.56 -0.35 11.48
N VAL A 157 -19.20 0.84 11.00
CA VAL A 157 -18.81 1.05 9.60
C VAL A 157 -17.52 0.31 9.31
N VAL A 158 -16.51 0.43 10.17
CA VAL A 158 -15.23 -0.27 9.99
C VAL A 158 -15.44 -1.79 10.02
N GLU A 159 -16.15 -2.32 11.01
CA GLU A 159 -16.42 -3.76 11.15
C GLU A 159 -17.20 -4.34 9.97
N ARG A 160 -18.07 -3.56 9.34
CA ARG A 160 -18.82 -3.96 8.14
C ARG A 160 -17.95 -4.08 6.90
N PHE A 161 -17.01 -3.16 6.71
CA PHE A 161 -16.29 -3.03 5.45
C PHE A 161 -14.84 -3.49 5.52
N MET A 162 -14.27 -3.65 6.70
CA MET A 162 -12.89 -4.09 6.87
C MET A 162 -12.83 -5.53 7.40
N HIS A 163 -11.94 -6.32 6.80
CA HIS A 163 -11.74 -7.72 7.14
C HIS A 163 -10.26 -8.01 7.36
N LYS A 164 -9.98 -8.99 8.21
CA LYS A 164 -8.65 -9.54 8.39
C LYS A 164 -8.43 -10.69 7.42
N TYR A 165 -7.32 -10.63 6.69
CA TYR A 165 -6.82 -11.69 5.83
C TYR A 165 -5.51 -12.19 6.42
N SER A 166 -5.39 -13.48 6.71
CA SER A 166 -4.17 -14.07 7.28
C SER A 166 -3.73 -15.28 6.46
N VAL A 167 -2.41 -15.50 6.39
CA VAL A 167 -1.83 -16.68 5.74
C VAL A 167 -2.07 -17.90 6.63
N ARG A 168 -2.74 -18.92 6.12
CA ARG A 168 -3.09 -20.14 6.90
C ARG A 168 -1.88 -20.81 7.50
N ALA A 169 -0.77 -20.92 6.76
CA ALA A 169 0.48 -21.53 7.22
C ALA A 169 1.28 -20.65 8.19
N MET A 170 1.00 -19.34 8.22
CA MET A 170 1.69 -18.36 9.05
C MET A 170 0.74 -17.25 9.49
N PRO A 171 -0.15 -17.49 10.49
CA PRO A 171 -1.20 -16.52 10.86
C PRO A 171 -0.69 -15.17 11.37
N SER A 172 0.61 -15.06 11.73
CA SER A 172 1.26 -13.80 12.05
C SER A 172 1.49 -12.89 10.83
N SER A 173 1.42 -13.44 9.62
CA SER A 173 1.37 -12.65 8.37
C SER A 173 -0.07 -12.37 8.01
N TYR A 174 -0.50 -11.13 8.19
CA TYR A 174 -1.89 -10.69 7.98
C TYR A 174 -1.98 -9.27 7.47
N ALA A 175 -3.15 -8.95 6.93
CA ALA A 175 -3.57 -7.59 6.63
C ALA A 175 -5.03 -7.38 7.07
N HIS A 176 -5.35 -6.13 7.44
CA HIS A 176 -6.72 -5.63 7.51
C HIS A 176 -6.95 -4.76 6.29
N LEU A 177 -7.89 -5.18 5.45
CA LEU A 177 -8.20 -4.55 4.17
C LEU A 177 -9.70 -4.28 4.09
N SER A 178 -10.06 -3.23 3.35
CA SER A 178 -11.45 -3.02 2.98
C SER A 178 -11.99 -4.17 2.11
N SER A 179 -13.29 -4.34 2.07
CA SER A 179 -13.90 -5.36 1.20
C SER A 179 -13.62 -5.10 -0.29
N SER A 180 -13.42 -3.84 -0.67
CA SER A 180 -12.99 -3.48 -2.03
C SER A 180 -11.57 -3.92 -2.33
N ASP A 181 -10.69 -3.95 -1.32
CA ASP A 181 -9.28 -4.31 -1.48
C ASP A 181 -9.00 -5.80 -1.22
N GLU A 182 -10.04 -6.62 -1.05
CA GLU A 182 -9.90 -8.07 -0.89
C GLU A 182 -8.97 -8.72 -1.93
N PRO A 183 -9.03 -8.37 -3.23
CA PRO A 183 -8.14 -8.94 -4.24
C PRO A 183 -6.65 -8.74 -3.91
N THR A 184 -6.28 -7.59 -3.34
CA THR A 184 -4.89 -7.28 -3.00
C THR A 184 -4.36 -8.10 -1.82
N SER A 185 -5.22 -8.80 -1.07
CA SER A 185 -4.81 -9.73 -0.01
C SER A 185 -3.82 -10.81 -0.50
N ARG A 186 -3.81 -11.10 -1.82
CA ARG A 186 -2.89 -12.06 -2.45
C ARG A 186 -1.42 -11.71 -2.24
N VAL A 187 -1.07 -10.44 -2.01
CA VAL A 187 0.32 -10.03 -1.72
C VAL A 187 0.90 -10.72 -0.49
N LEU A 188 0.05 -11.15 0.46
CA LEU A 188 0.47 -11.86 1.67
C LEU A 188 1.12 -13.22 1.36
N THR A 189 0.86 -13.78 0.19
CA THR A 189 1.34 -15.12 -0.24
C THR A 189 2.34 -15.07 -1.37
N MET A 190 2.80 -13.87 -1.75
CA MET A 190 3.73 -13.66 -2.86
C MET A 190 5.02 -13.03 -2.35
N SER A 191 6.14 -13.37 -2.98
CA SER A 191 7.37 -12.59 -2.89
C SER A 191 7.28 -11.32 -3.74
N TYR A 192 8.24 -10.40 -3.58
CA TYR A 192 8.36 -9.24 -4.47
C TYR A 192 8.57 -9.66 -5.93
N ASP A 193 9.40 -10.68 -6.17
CA ASP A 193 9.72 -11.11 -7.52
C ASP A 193 8.52 -11.77 -8.23
N GLU A 194 7.69 -12.52 -7.50
CA GLU A 194 6.44 -13.06 -8.04
C GLU A 194 5.44 -11.95 -8.37
N LEU A 195 5.32 -10.94 -7.50
CA LEU A 195 4.47 -9.78 -7.77
C LEU A 195 4.98 -9.00 -8.98
N ASP A 196 6.29 -8.75 -9.05
CA ASP A 196 6.95 -8.03 -10.12
C ASP A 196 6.73 -8.72 -11.47
N ALA A 197 6.92 -10.04 -11.52
CA ALA A 197 6.65 -10.84 -12.72
C ALA A 197 5.16 -10.77 -13.13
N THR A 198 4.24 -10.85 -12.16
CA THR A 198 2.80 -10.77 -12.41
C THR A 198 2.40 -9.40 -12.97
N LEU A 199 2.89 -8.32 -12.40
CA LEU A 199 2.59 -6.97 -12.86
C LEU A 199 3.23 -6.66 -14.23
N ALA A 200 4.42 -7.22 -14.50
CA ALA A 200 5.15 -7.02 -15.75
C ALA A 200 4.61 -7.86 -16.93
N GLU A 201 3.76 -8.85 -16.66
CA GLU A 201 3.23 -9.73 -17.71
C GLU A 201 2.53 -8.93 -18.83
N GLY A 202 2.98 -9.10 -20.07
CA GLY A 202 2.45 -8.41 -21.25
C GLY A 202 2.92 -6.97 -21.43
N LEU A 203 3.71 -6.40 -20.51
CA LEU A 203 4.35 -5.11 -20.71
C LEU A 203 5.54 -5.29 -21.70
N ASN A 204 5.53 -4.52 -22.78
CA ASN A 204 6.68 -4.43 -23.69
C ASN A 204 7.67 -3.38 -23.13
N VAL A 205 8.36 -3.72 -22.06
CA VAL A 205 9.41 -2.87 -21.50
C VAL A 205 10.74 -3.45 -21.95
N ALA A 206 11.49 -2.71 -22.75
CA ALA A 206 12.88 -3.07 -23.03
C ALA A 206 13.63 -3.07 -21.69
N GLY A 207 14.19 -4.22 -21.34
CA GLY A 207 14.99 -4.42 -20.12
C GLY A 207 16.29 -3.62 -20.12
#